data_c65b7ae65ed9a8abbc6f5dd5652dd65a
#
_entry.id   c65b7ae65ed9a8abbc6f5dd5652dd65a
#
_cell.length_a   1.000
_cell.length_b   1.000
_cell.length_c   1.000
_cell.angle_alpha   90.00
_cell.angle_beta   90.00
_cell.angle_gamma   90.00
#
_symmetry.space_group_name_H-M   'P 1'
#
loop_
_entity.id
_entity.type
_entity.pdbx_description
1 polymer ?
#
loop_
_entity_poly.entity_id
_entity_poly.type
_entity_poly.pdbx_seq_one_letter_code
_entity_poly.pdbx_strand_id
1 'polypeptide(L)'
;MKSLKQIINRYIRSAAIVMALVILVVIAFVEILIEQGRVEDTAAGTFVRLEQIIEENENELKQVKEKYDKTCLHDAEAIAFLLQKDPEATNDTLKLKKYANLLELDEIHIFDETGTIVSGTNPEYYGYSFSSGEQMAFFAPMLTDKSLQLVQDAGPNTAEGKNMQYSAVWSADGTFIVQVGKDPQLVTEAMEKNEISYIFHQLNISPAIDYCAVDSETLSVIGATNADMVGKTVAKLGISAESMQNEEHGFHANIEGKYYYCIFKKIETRYMGFIIPMDVLYERIPLDLLNPGAMSGFNLRYVDGFRRELRESVRYS
;
A
#
# COMPACT_ATOMS: atom_id res chain seq x y z
N MET A 1 -2.51 -25.28 -72.57
CA MET A 1 -3.75 -25.13 -71.79
C MET A 1 -3.61 -25.97 -70.48
N LYS A 2 -3.73 -25.36 -69.31
CA LYS A 2 -3.80 -26.10 -68.07
C LYS A 2 -5.09 -26.93 -68.04
N SER A 3 -5.04 -28.20 -67.68
CA SER A 3 -6.24 -29.04 -67.65
C SER A 3 -7.24 -28.49 -66.61
N LEU A 4 -8.54 -28.62 -66.88
CA LEU A 4 -9.61 -28.20 -65.94
C LEU A 4 -9.37 -28.73 -64.53
N LYS A 5 -8.86 -29.96 -64.41
CA LYS A 5 -8.48 -30.60 -63.15
C LYS A 5 -7.38 -29.84 -62.39
N GLN A 6 -6.39 -29.26 -63.07
CA GLN A 6 -5.32 -28.45 -62.45
C GLN A 6 -5.86 -27.13 -61.94
N ILE A 7 -6.81 -26.53 -62.63
CA ILE A 7 -7.46 -25.27 -62.20
C ILE A 7 -8.30 -25.54 -60.95
N ILE A 8 -9.12 -26.57 -60.95
CA ILE A 8 -9.98 -26.94 -59.81
C ILE A 8 -9.11 -27.27 -58.58
N ASN A 9 -8.05 -28.06 -58.73
CA ASN A 9 -7.16 -28.39 -57.60
C ASN A 9 -6.45 -27.17 -57.05
N ARG A 10 -6.13 -26.14 -57.87
CA ARG A 10 -5.55 -24.89 -57.42
C ARG A 10 -6.54 -24.11 -56.53
N TYR A 11 -7.81 -24.02 -56.95
CA TYR A 11 -8.87 -23.31 -56.19
C TYR A 11 -9.14 -24.05 -54.86
N ILE A 12 -9.22 -25.40 -54.88
CA ILE A 12 -9.43 -26.17 -53.63
C ILE A 12 -8.27 -25.96 -52.66
N ARG A 13 -7.00 -25.98 -53.14
CA ARG A 13 -5.83 -25.71 -52.27
C ARG A 13 -5.83 -24.30 -51.73
N SER A 14 -6.17 -23.31 -52.53
CA SER A 14 -6.26 -21.91 -52.10
C SER A 14 -7.36 -21.73 -51.05
N ALA A 15 -8.53 -22.34 -51.24
CA ALA A 15 -9.64 -22.31 -50.30
C ALA A 15 -9.26 -23.01 -48.96
N ALA A 16 -8.55 -24.14 -49.03
CA ALA A 16 -8.08 -24.86 -47.85
C ALA A 16 -7.06 -24.01 -47.05
N ILE A 17 -6.14 -23.31 -47.72
CA ILE A 17 -5.18 -22.40 -47.09
C ILE A 17 -5.90 -21.23 -46.40
N VAL A 18 -6.86 -20.58 -47.11
CA VAL A 18 -7.64 -19.48 -46.54
C VAL A 18 -8.42 -19.95 -45.30
N MET A 19 -9.06 -21.11 -45.40
CA MET A 19 -9.80 -21.68 -44.25
C MET A 19 -8.87 -22.01 -43.06
N ALA A 20 -7.68 -22.56 -43.31
CA ALA A 20 -6.71 -22.80 -42.28
C ALA A 20 -6.23 -21.50 -41.58
N LEU A 21 -6.02 -20.44 -42.38
CA LEU A 21 -5.68 -19.11 -41.84
C LEU A 21 -6.80 -18.53 -40.96
N VAL A 22 -8.05 -18.63 -41.40
CA VAL A 22 -9.22 -18.16 -40.62
C VAL A 22 -9.31 -18.94 -39.32
N ILE A 23 -9.13 -20.26 -39.33
CA ILE A 23 -9.13 -21.08 -38.10
C ILE A 23 -8.02 -20.66 -37.15
N LEU A 24 -6.81 -20.40 -37.66
CA LEU A 24 -5.69 -19.93 -36.83
C LEU A 24 -5.97 -18.58 -36.17
N VAL A 25 -6.55 -17.64 -36.92
CA VAL A 25 -6.95 -16.33 -36.40
C VAL A 25 -8.01 -16.47 -35.29
N VAL A 26 -9.01 -17.35 -35.51
CA VAL A 26 -10.04 -17.63 -34.49
C VAL A 26 -9.44 -18.24 -33.24
N ILE A 27 -8.53 -19.22 -33.39
CA ILE A 27 -7.86 -19.84 -32.25
C ILE A 27 -7.05 -18.78 -31.47
N ALA A 28 -6.24 -17.97 -32.15
CA ALA A 28 -5.46 -16.90 -31.51
C ALA A 28 -6.36 -15.89 -30.78
N PHE A 29 -7.49 -15.53 -31.37
CA PHE A 29 -8.45 -14.62 -30.74
C PHE A 29 -9.06 -15.25 -29.47
N VAL A 30 -9.43 -16.51 -29.51
CA VAL A 30 -9.98 -17.22 -28.34
C VAL A 30 -8.91 -17.34 -27.24
N GLU A 31 -7.66 -17.63 -27.58
CA GLU A 31 -6.56 -17.66 -26.60
C GLU A 31 -6.34 -16.30 -25.94
N ILE A 32 -6.39 -15.20 -26.71
CA ILE A 32 -6.33 -13.83 -26.16
C ILE A 32 -7.43 -13.62 -25.13
N LEU A 33 -8.67 -13.96 -25.43
CA LEU A 33 -9.80 -13.80 -24.50
C LEU A 33 -9.62 -14.65 -23.24
N ILE A 34 -9.12 -15.86 -23.37
CA ILE A 34 -8.87 -16.76 -22.23
C ILE A 34 -7.77 -16.19 -21.32
N GLU A 35 -6.66 -15.68 -21.89
CA GLU A 35 -5.57 -15.11 -21.07
C GLU A 35 -6.02 -13.81 -20.41
N GLN A 36 -6.79 -12.95 -21.08
CA GLN A 36 -7.38 -11.76 -20.46
C GLN A 36 -8.28 -12.15 -19.27
N GLY A 37 -9.18 -13.12 -19.45
CA GLY A 37 -10.03 -13.60 -18.37
C GLY A 37 -9.25 -14.16 -17.18
N ARG A 38 -8.17 -14.90 -17.40
CA ARG A 38 -7.30 -15.41 -16.33
C ARG A 38 -6.62 -14.29 -15.56
N VAL A 39 -6.19 -13.24 -16.25
CA VAL A 39 -5.56 -12.07 -15.62
C VAL A 39 -6.58 -11.28 -14.81
N GLU A 40 -7.80 -11.11 -15.31
CA GLU A 40 -8.90 -10.48 -14.59
C GLU A 40 -9.25 -11.25 -13.31
N ASP A 41 -9.34 -12.58 -13.37
CA ASP A 41 -9.56 -13.44 -12.18
C ASP A 41 -8.41 -13.32 -11.17
N THR A 42 -7.17 -13.28 -11.66
CA THR A 42 -5.98 -13.12 -10.81
C THR A 42 -5.98 -11.75 -10.14
N ALA A 43 -6.28 -10.69 -10.88
CA ALA A 43 -6.39 -9.33 -10.36
C ALA A 43 -7.51 -9.23 -9.32
N ALA A 44 -8.68 -9.82 -9.58
CA ALA A 44 -9.80 -9.84 -8.64
C ALA A 44 -9.42 -10.53 -7.32
N GLY A 45 -8.75 -11.67 -7.37
CA GLY A 45 -8.24 -12.35 -6.19
C GLY A 45 -7.19 -11.53 -5.42
N THR A 46 -6.34 -10.81 -6.15
CA THR A 46 -5.34 -9.91 -5.56
C THR A 46 -5.99 -8.70 -4.87
N PHE A 47 -7.01 -8.11 -5.48
CA PHE A 47 -7.75 -7.00 -4.87
C PHE A 47 -8.47 -7.41 -3.59
N VAL A 48 -9.08 -8.59 -3.54
CA VAL A 48 -9.67 -9.13 -2.29
C VAL A 48 -8.62 -9.27 -1.21
N ARG A 49 -7.43 -9.77 -1.55
CA ARG A 49 -6.32 -9.89 -0.59
C ARG A 49 -5.81 -8.53 -0.13
N LEU A 50 -5.73 -7.54 -1.04
CA LEU A 50 -5.37 -6.16 -0.69
C LEU A 50 -6.36 -5.55 0.31
N GLU A 51 -7.67 -5.69 0.07
CA GLU A 51 -8.71 -5.23 1.00
C GLU A 51 -8.51 -5.84 2.40
N GLN A 52 -8.26 -7.14 2.47
CA GLN A 52 -8.01 -7.83 3.74
C GLN A 52 -6.77 -7.30 4.46
N ILE A 53 -5.64 -7.13 3.75
CA ILE A 53 -4.40 -6.61 4.35
C ILE A 53 -4.61 -5.18 4.86
N ILE A 54 -5.30 -4.33 4.09
CA ILE A 54 -5.59 -2.95 4.50
C ILE A 54 -6.43 -2.96 5.78
N GLU A 55 -7.53 -3.70 5.80
CA GLU A 55 -8.42 -3.80 6.96
C GLU A 55 -7.70 -4.36 8.20
N GLU A 56 -6.89 -5.41 8.03
CA GLU A 56 -6.10 -5.99 9.13
C GLU A 56 -5.09 -4.99 9.70
N ASN A 57 -4.35 -4.28 8.84
CA ASN A 57 -3.35 -3.30 9.25
C ASN A 57 -3.99 -2.08 9.94
N GLU A 58 -5.11 -1.57 9.42
CA GLU A 58 -5.85 -0.46 10.03
C GLU A 58 -6.40 -0.83 11.42
N ASN A 59 -6.93 -2.05 11.56
CA ASN A 59 -7.39 -2.55 12.84
C ASN A 59 -6.23 -2.73 13.83
N GLU A 60 -5.07 -3.25 13.39
CA GLU A 60 -3.87 -3.35 14.20
C GLU A 60 -3.42 -1.97 14.68
N LEU A 61 -3.31 -0.99 13.76
CA LEU A 61 -2.92 0.38 14.10
C LEU A 61 -3.85 0.99 15.15
N LYS A 62 -5.17 0.85 14.97
CA LYS A 62 -6.16 1.34 15.92
C LYS A 62 -5.97 0.74 17.31
N GLN A 63 -5.80 -0.58 17.40
CA GLN A 63 -5.60 -1.28 18.67
C GLN A 63 -4.29 -0.86 19.34
N VAL A 64 -3.21 -0.74 18.56
CA VAL A 64 -1.90 -0.30 19.06
C VAL A 64 -2.01 1.11 19.62
N LYS A 65 -2.62 2.04 18.87
CA LYS A 65 -2.84 3.44 19.32
C LYS A 65 -3.64 3.49 20.61
N GLU A 66 -4.81 2.85 20.66
CA GLU A 66 -5.69 2.86 21.84
C GLU A 66 -4.99 2.30 23.09
N LYS A 67 -4.21 1.24 22.93
CA LYS A 67 -3.44 0.65 24.02
C LYS A 67 -2.31 1.56 24.48
N TYR A 68 -1.60 2.17 23.52
CA TYR A 68 -0.48 3.05 23.79
C TYR A 68 -0.94 4.33 24.48
N ASP A 69 -2.03 4.94 24.01
CA ASP A 69 -2.65 6.13 24.60
C ASP A 69 -3.03 5.90 26.08
N LYS A 70 -3.70 4.76 26.34
CA LYS A 70 -4.04 4.39 27.73
C LYS A 70 -2.80 4.21 28.60
N THR A 71 -1.75 3.59 28.06
CA THR A 71 -0.50 3.38 28.81
C THR A 71 0.15 4.73 29.12
N CYS A 72 0.29 5.62 28.15
CA CYS A 72 0.87 6.94 28.36
C CYS A 72 0.08 7.75 29.40
N LEU A 73 -1.25 7.67 29.37
CA LEU A 73 -2.09 8.34 30.35
C LEU A 73 -1.91 7.80 31.77
N HIS A 74 -1.92 6.48 31.92
CA HIS A 74 -1.66 5.83 33.22
C HIS A 74 -0.26 6.17 33.75
N ASP A 75 0.74 6.28 32.88
CA ASP A 75 2.10 6.68 33.27
C ASP A 75 2.11 8.12 33.79
N ALA A 76 1.40 9.04 33.14
CA ALA A 76 1.26 10.42 33.62
C ALA A 76 0.56 10.49 34.98
N GLU A 77 -0.54 9.74 35.16
CA GLU A 77 -1.24 9.59 36.46
C GLU A 77 -0.34 9.01 37.53
N ALA A 78 0.44 7.97 37.20
CA ALA A 78 1.37 7.35 38.13
C ALA A 78 2.45 8.35 38.58
N ILE A 79 3.03 9.14 37.68
CA ILE A 79 3.99 10.18 38.04
C ILE A 79 3.31 11.25 38.91
N ALA A 80 2.12 11.72 38.57
CA ALA A 80 1.39 12.71 39.37
C ALA A 80 1.15 12.18 40.80
N PHE A 81 0.77 10.90 40.94
CA PHE A 81 0.59 10.26 42.23
C PHE A 81 1.92 10.15 43.03
N LEU A 82 3.01 9.76 42.36
CA LEU A 82 4.34 9.66 43.00
C LEU A 82 4.80 11.02 43.54
N LEU A 83 4.63 12.08 42.74
CA LEU A 83 5.00 13.45 43.15
C LEU A 83 4.14 13.97 44.32
N GLN A 84 2.88 13.57 44.38
CA GLN A 84 2.02 13.89 45.53
C GLN A 84 2.54 13.22 46.82
N LYS A 85 3.12 12.02 46.70
CA LYS A 85 3.69 11.27 47.86
C LYS A 85 5.11 11.71 48.22
N ASP A 86 5.88 12.20 47.28
CA ASP A 86 7.22 12.75 47.41
C ASP A 86 7.33 14.16 46.78
N PRO A 87 6.80 15.21 47.44
CA PRO A 87 6.80 16.57 46.89
C PRO A 87 8.20 17.11 46.62
N GLU A 88 9.23 16.63 47.32
CA GLU A 88 10.62 17.05 47.10
C GLU A 88 11.12 16.60 45.70
N ALA A 89 10.58 15.49 45.16
CA ALA A 89 10.93 15.00 43.83
C ALA A 89 10.47 15.94 42.72
N THR A 90 9.48 16.80 42.97
CA THR A 90 8.97 17.76 41.97
C THR A 90 10.06 18.67 41.43
N ASN A 91 11.07 19.01 42.26
CA ASN A 91 12.17 19.89 41.86
C ASN A 91 13.53 19.15 41.78
N ASP A 92 13.52 17.82 41.82
CA ASP A 92 14.73 16.98 41.79
C ASP A 92 14.81 16.22 40.46
N THR A 93 15.57 16.76 39.50
CA THR A 93 15.78 16.13 38.18
C THR A 93 16.32 14.70 38.29
N LEU A 94 17.15 14.36 39.30
CA LEU A 94 17.69 12.99 39.42
C LEU A 94 16.60 12.02 39.90
N LYS A 95 15.74 12.44 40.81
CA LYS A 95 14.58 11.63 41.20
C LYS A 95 13.60 11.46 40.06
N LEU A 96 13.32 12.53 39.29
CA LEU A 96 12.46 12.45 38.11
C LEU A 96 13.02 11.51 37.04
N LYS A 97 14.33 11.54 36.76
CA LYS A 97 14.99 10.56 35.88
C LYS A 97 14.87 9.14 36.39
N LYS A 98 14.92 8.93 37.70
CA LYS A 98 14.71 7.60 38.28
C LYS A 98 13.27 7.11 38.12
N TYR A 99 12.28 8.00 38.27
CA TYR A 99 10.89 7.66 38.03
C TYR A 99 10.62 7.40 36.53
N ALA A 100 11.20 8.21 35.63
CA ALA A 100 11.13 7.98 34.19
C ALA A 100 11.67 6.60 33.82
N ASN A 101 12.85 6.25 34.28
CA ASN A 101 13.46 4.93 34.04
C ASN A 101 12.61 3.76 34.61
N LEU A 102 11.92 3.96 35.74
CA LEU A 102 11.09 2.91 36.36
C LEU A 102 9.84 2.62 35.49
N LEU A 103 9.29 3.63 34.84
CA LEU A 103 8.09 3.54 34.01
C LEU A 103 8.42 3.49 32.50
N GLU A 104 9.69 3.33 32.16
CA GLU A 104 10.16 3.31 30.76
C GLU A 104 9.71 4.54 29.96
N LEU A 105 9.79 5.72 30.61
CA LEU A 105 9.53 7.02 30.00
C LEU A 105 10.83 7.66 29.52
N ASP A 106 10.77 8.37 28.42
CA ASP A 106 11.88 9.19 27.91
C ASP A 106 11.95 10.52 28.63
N GLU A 107 10.78 11.15 28.87
CA GLU A 107 10.68 12.51 29.40
C GLU A 107 9.58 12.64 30.45
N ILE A 108 9.83 13.48 31.46
CA ILE A 108 8.83 13.98 32.40
C ILE A 108 8.99 15.51 32.46
N HIS A 109 7.92 16.22 32.23
CA HIS A 109 7.83 17.67 32.38
C HIS A 109 6.78 18.04 33.41
N ILE A 110 7.13 18.98 34.26
CA ILE A 110 6.22 19.55 35.28
C ILE A 110 5.97 21.00 34.91
N PHE A 111 4.71 21.31 34.65
CA PHE A 111 4.27 22.65 34.34
C PHE A 111 3.61 23.27 35.57
N ASP A 112 3.82 24.56 35.73
CA ASP A 112 3.08 25.35 36.70
C ASP A 112 1.64 25.61 36.20
N GLU A 113 0.85 26.38 37.01
CA GLU A 113 -0.52 26.74 36.69
C GLU A 113 -0.63 27.66 35.47
N THR A 114 0.47 28.25 35.00
CA THR A 114 0.51 29.10 33.80
C THR A 114 0.81 28.28 32.53
N GLY A 115 1.09 26.99 32.67
CA GLY A 115 1.49 26.11 31.57
C GLY A 115 2.94 26.31 31.14
N THR A 116 3.83 26.68 32.09
CA THR A 116 5.27 26.83 31.86
C THR A 116 6.03 25.68 32.52
N ILE A 117 6.99 25.06 31.82
CA ILE A 117 7.84 24.01 32.37
C ILE A 117 8.74 24.60 33.45
N VAL A 118 8.55 24.17 34.68
CA VAL A 118 9.33 24.61 35.84
C VAL A 118 10.30 23.53 36.32
N SER A 119 10.05 22.27 35.97
CA SER A 119 10.89 21.13 36.36
C SER A 119 10.69 19.98 35.37
N GLY A 120 11.60 19.00 35.44
CA GLY A 120 11.52 17.82 34.56
C GLY A 120 12.81 17.04 34.47
N THR A 121 12.83 16.04 33.58
CA THR A 121 14.03 15.24 33.28
C THR A 121 15.05 15.99 32.46
N ASN A 122 14.63 17.01 31.67
CA ASN A 122 15.44 17.79 30.75
C ASN A 122 15.45 19.27 31.13
N PRO A 123 16.48 19.73 31.92
CA PRO A 123 16.54 21.12 32.35
C PRO A 123 16.64 22.15 31.22
N GLU A 124 17.10 21.76 30.04
CA GLU A 124 17.15 22.62 28.85
C GLU A 124 15.77 23.07 28.34
N TYR A 125 14.69 22.41 28.77
CA TYR A 125 13.32 22.77 28.36
C TYR A 125 12.62 23.67 29.38
N TYR A 126 13.27 23.99 30.51
CA TYR A 126 12.67 24.90 31.51
C TYR A 126 12.40 26.27 30.88
N GLY A 127 11.23 26.80 31.17
CA GLY A 127 10.73 28.04 30.59
C GLY A 127 9.94 27.89 29.29
N TYR A 128 9.95 26.71 28.66
CA TYR A 128 9.00 26.47 27.57
C TYR A 128 7.58 26.38 28.15
N SER A 129 6.62 26.85 27.34
CA SER A 129 5.20 26.90 27.76
C SER A 129 4.29 26.39 26.66
N PHE A 130 3.02 26.24 26.96
CA PHE A 130 2.01 25.87 25.95
C PHE A 130 1.89 26.86 24.78
N SER A 131 2.57 27.99 24.83
CA SER A 131 2.69 28.94 23.68
C SER A 131 4.01 28.82 22.92
N SER A 132 4.91 27.90 23.30
CA SER A 132 6.24 27.81 22.70
C SER A 132 6.29 27.09 21.35
N GLY A 133 5.20 26.46 20.94
CA GLY A 133 5.09 25.75 19.64
C GLY A 133 3.76 25.05 19.49
N GLU A 134 3.45 24.61 18.27
CA GLU A 134 2.17 23.99 17.94
C GLU A 134 1.96 22.68 18.73
N GLN A 135 3.00 21.86 18.87
CA GLN A 135 2.94 20.62 19.65
C GLN A 135 2.56 20.92 21.12
N MET A 136 3.15 21.92 21.75
CA MET A 136 2.86 22.27 23.13
C MET A 136 1.49 22.95 23.29
N ALA A 137 1.02 23.71 22.28
CA ALA A 137 -0.28 24.36 22.29
C ALA A 137 -1.46 23.36 22.37
N PHE A 138 -1.26 22.12 22.00
CA PHE A 138 -2.25 21.04 22.14
C PHE A 138 -2.75 20.90 23.59
N PHE A 139 -1.89 21.16 24.58
CA PHE A 139 -2.21 21.04 26.01
C PHE A 139 -2.79 22.33 26.64
N ALA A 140 -2.85 23.44 25.88
CA ALA A 140 -3.35 24.71 26.40
C ALA A 140 -4.78 24.66 26.97
N PRO A 141 -5.75 23.86 26.48
CA PRO A 141 -7.07 23.72 27.09
C PRO A 141 -7.06 23.29 28.56
N MET A 142 -6.02 22.58 29.00
CA MET A 142 -5.86 22.15 30.40
C MET A 142 -5.79 23.33 31.38
N LEU A 143 -5.34 24.53 30.93
CA LEU A 143 -5.28 25.72 31.78
C LEU A 143 -6.68 26.27 32.14
N THR A 144 -7.68 25.93 31.34
CA THR A 144 -9.05 26.36 31.56
C THR A 144 -9.93 25.31 32.20
N ASP A 145 -9.55 24.03 32.01
CA ASP A 145 -10.27 22.88 32.56
C ASP A 145 -9.29 21.88 33.18
N LYS A 146 -9.22 21.91 34.51
CA LYS A 146 -8.33 21.04 35.31
C LYS A 146 -8.77 19.57 35.33
N SER A 147 -9.95 19.24 34.81
CA SER A 147 -10.42 17.86 34.71
C SER A 147 -9.92 17.14 33.45
N LEU A 148 -9.36 17.87 32.50
CA LEU A 148 -8.86 17.31 31.25
C LEU A 148 -7.64 16.41 31.50
N GLN A 149 -7.67 15.29 30.83
CA GLN A 149 -6.56 14.37 30.64
C GLN A 149 -6.33 14.27 29.14
N LEU A 150 -5.18 14.63 28.65
CA LEU A 150 -4.91 14.73 27.22
C LEU A 150 -3.79 13.79 26.80
N VAL A 151 -3.99 13.13 25.69
CA VAL A 151 -2.98 12.34 24.97
C VAL A 151 -2.87 12.91 23.57
N GLN A 152 -1.67 13.28 23.17
CA GLN A 152 -1.37 13.78 21.85
C GLN A 152 -0.99 12.63 20.93
N ASP A 153 -1.36 12.72 19.65
CA ASP A 153 -0.82 11.80 18.64
C ASP A 153 0.71 11.93 18.53
N ALA A 154 1.37 10.84 18.13
CA ALA A 154 2.80 10.82 17.87
C ALA A 154 3.19 11.88 16.83
N GLY A 155 4.22 12.67 17.14
CA GLY A 155 4.68 13.73 16.26
C GLY A 155 5.98 14.37 16.74
N PRO A 156 6.56 15.30 15.95
CA PRO A 156 7.80 15.96 16.31
C PRO A 156 7.61 16.87 17.54
N ASN A 157 8.49 16.72 18.53
CA ASN A 157 8.48 17.62 19.70
C ASN A 157 8.98 19.04 19.33
N THR A 158 8.57 20.03 20.09
CA THR A 158 8.90 21.46 19.85
C THR A 158 10.39 21.75 19.97
N ALA A 159 11.11 21.03 20.85
CA ALA A 159 12.49 21.35 21.18
C ALA A 159 13.50 20.80 20.16
N GLU A 160 13.36 19.55 19.75
CA GLU A 160 14.38 18.82 18.98
C GLU A 160 13.85 18.28 17.64
N GLY A 161 12.53 18.32 17.43
CA GLY A 161 11.90 17.67 16.27
C GLY A 161 11.92 16.13 16.36
N LYS A 162 12.22 15.56 17.54
CA LYS A 162 12.19 14.12 17.78
C LYS A 162 10.73 13.64 17.78
N ASN A 163 10.45 12.51 17.12
CA ASN A 163 9.13 11.91 17.14
C ASN A 163 8.84 11.38 18.56
N MET A 164 7.82 11.95 19.19
CA MET A 164 7.43 11.65 20.57
C MET A 164 5.91 11.63 20.68
N GLN A 165 5.41 10.87 21.66
CA GLN A 165 4.01 10.97 22.06
C GLN A 165 3.95 11.46 23.50
N TYR A 166 3.10 12.47 23.74
CA TYR A 166 2.93 13.09 25.03
C TYR A 166 1.54 12.87 25.59
N SER A 167 1.47 12.66 26.91
CA SER A 167 0.23 12.70 27.66
C SER A 167 0.40 13.59 28.90
N ALA A 168 -0.69 14.24 29.31
CA ALA A 168 -0.65 15.15 30.42
C ALA A 168 -1.90 15.04 31.29
N VAL A 169 -1.68 15.18 32.62
CA VAL A 169 -2.72 15.22 33.65
C VAL A 169 -2.41 16.30 34.66
N TRP A 170 -3.44 16.86 35.31
CA TRP A 170 -3.26 17.67 36.50
C TRP A 170 -2.92 16.81 37.73
N SER A 171 -2.10 17.36 38.61
CA SER A 171 -1.99 16.82 39.98
C SER A 171 -3.35 16.81 40.68
N ALA A 172 -3.60 15.89 41.61
CA ALA A 172 -4.90 15.75 42.26
C ALA A 172 -5.33 17.02 43.04
N ASP A 173 -4.38 17.82 43.52
CA ASP A 173 -4.61 19.10 44.18
C ASP A 173 -4.71 20.30 43.19
N GLY A 174 -4.49 20.05 41.89
CA GLY A 174 -4.58 21.06 40.83
C GLY A 174 -3.48 22.14 40.90
N THR A 175 -2.32 21.84 41.48
CA THR A 175 -1.23 22.81 41.63
C THR A 175 -0.19 22.76 40.52
N PHE A 176 -0.09 21.66 39.78
CA PHE A 176 0.80 21.49 38.64
C PHE A 176 0.27 20.49 37.63
N ILE A 177 0.77 20.56 36.40
CA ILE A 177 0.50 19.58 35.37
C ILE A 177 1.72 18.67 35.21
N VAL A 178 1.50 17.37 35.15
CA VAL A 178 2.50 16.39 34.76
C VAL A 178 2.28 16.03 33.31
N GLN A 179 3.32 16.18 32.50
CA GLN A 179 3.38 15.66 31.14
C GLN A 179 4.47 14.59 31.09
N VAL A 180 4.15 13.46 30.47
CA VAL A 180 5.13 12.42 30.18
C VAL A 180 5.30 12.28 28.69
N GLY A 181 6.52 12.02 28.25
CA GLY A 181 6.87 11.79 26.84
C GLY A 181 7.49 10.41 26.67
N LYS A 182 7.10 9.74 25.59
CA LYS A 182 7.58 8.41 25.24
C LYS A 182 7.78 8.26 23.74
N ASP A 183 8.84 7.55 23.34
CA ASP A 183 9.08 7.19 21.94
C ASP A 183 7.95 6.27 21.45
N PRO A 184 7.20 6.66 20.43
CA PRO A 184 6.03 5.92 19.94
C PRO A 184 6.42 4.80 18.96
N GLN A 185 7.52 4.08 19.18
CA GLN A 185 8.05 3.10 18.24
C GLN A 185 6.99 2.11 17.76
N LEU A 186 6.18 1.53 18.66
CA LEU A 186 5.14 0.57 18.29
C LEU A 186 4.05 1.19 17.41
N VAL A 187 3.69 2.44 17.67
CA VAL A 187 2.71 3.18 16.87
C VAL A 187 3.29 3.50 15.50
N THR A 188 4.55 3.93 15.44
CA THR A 188 5.27 4.21 14.20
C THR A 188 5.38 2.97 13.32
N GLU A 189 5.78 1.82 13.89
CA GLU A 189 5.82 0.54 13.17
C GLU A 189 4.45 0.13 12.63
N ALA A 190 3.38 0.32 13.41
CA ALA A 190 2.03 0.02 12.96
C ALA A 190 1.54 1.00 11.87
N MET A 191 1.98 2.26 11.90
CA MET A 191 1.71 3.24 10.83
C MET A 191 2.44 2.87 9.54
N GLU A 192 3.71 2.48 9.61
CA GLU A 192 4.50 2.04 8.45
C GLU A 192 3.85 0.85 7.73
N LYS A 193 3.23 -0.08 8.47
CA LYS A 193 2.50 -1.22 7.88
C LYS A 193 1.28 -0.80 7.05
N ASN A 194 0.74 0.39 7.30
CA ASN A 194 -0.38 0.96 6.53
C ASN A 194 0.09 1.75 5.30
N GLU A 195 1.40 1.94 5.12
CA GLU A 195 1.91 2.56 3.90
C GLU A 195 1.69 1.65 2.69
N ILE A 196 1.29 2.26 1.57
CA ILE A 196 1.00 1.54 0.32
C ILE A 196 2.18 0.70 -0.15
N SER A 197 3.41 1.24 -0.02
CA SER A 197 4.64 0.54 -0.37
C SER A 197 4.81 -0.76 0.44
N TYR A 198 4.57 -0.70 1.75
CA TYR A 198 4.63 -1.85 2.64
C TYR A 198 3.56 -2.90 2.27
N ILE A 199 2.32 -2.46 2.01
CA ILE A 199 1.21 -3.33 1.60
C ILE A 199 1.57 -4.07 0.31
N PHE A 200 2.12 -3.39 -0.69
CA PHE A 200 2.55 -4.04 -1.92
C PHE A 200 3.69 -5.04 -1.71
N HIS A 201 4.61 -4.79 -0.77
CA HIS A 201 5.66 -5.75 -0.43
C HIS A 201 5.14 -7.05 0.22
N GLN A 202 3.99 -7.00 0.89
CA GLN A 202 3.36 -8.20 1.45
C GLN A 202 2.68 -9.10 0.40
N LEU A 203 2.38 -8.55 -0.76
CA LEU A 203 1.85 -9.33 -1.87
C LEU A 203 3.01 -10.16 -2.47
N ASN A 204 2.82 -11.47 -2.56
CA ASN A 204 3.76 -12.35 -3.27
C ASN A 204 3.56 -12.19 -4.78
N ILE A 205 4.12 -11.13 -5.34
CA ILE A 205 3.84 -10.62 -6.68
C ILE A 205 4.90 -11.10 -7.67
N SER A 206 4.47 -11.43 -8.90
CA SER A 206 5.39 -11.58 -10.01
C SER A 206 6.10 -10.24 -10.29
N PRO A 207 7.44 -10.18 -10.36
CA PRO A 207 8.17 -8.94 -10.66
C PRO A 207 7.86 -8.37 -12.06
N ALA A 208 7.15 -9.12 -12.89
CA ALA A 208 6.72 -8.67 -14.21
C ALA A 208 5.42 -7.85 -14.21
N ILE A 209 4.76 -7.72 -13.04
CA ILE A 209 3.47 -7.04 -12.91
C ILE A 209 3.66 -5.83 -11.99
N ASP A 210 3.24 -4.67 -12.44
CA ASP A 210 3.22 -3.46 -11.64
C ASP A 210 1.90 -3.29 -10.90
N TYR A 211 1.98 -2.83 -9.66
CA TYR A 211 0.84 -2.41 -8.86
C TYR A 211 0.96 -0.93 -8.55
N CYS A 212 -0.16 -0.25 -8.53
CA CYS A 212 -0.21 1.13 -8.10
C CYS A 212 -1.46 1.43 -7.28
N ALA A 213 -1.38 2.45 -6.44
CA ALA A 213 -2.51 3.07 -5.79
C ALA A 213 -2.65 4.50 -6.28
N VAL A 214 -3.84 4.86 -6.70
CA VAL A 214 -4.17 6.18 -7.23
C VAL A 214 -5.19 6.82 -6.31
N ASP A 215 -4.92 8.01 -5.84
CA ASP A 215 -5.85 8.80 -5.06
C ASP A 215 -7.09 9.15 -5.89
N SER A 216 -8.28 8.91 -5.35
CA SER A 216 -9.53 9.03 -6.15
C SER A 216 -9.96 10.46 -6.44
N GLU A 217 -9.44 11.45 -5.72
CA GLU A 217 -9.77 12.86 -5.92
C GLU A 217 -8.77 13.54 -6.87
N THR A 218 -7.48 13.37 -6.60
CA THR A 218 -6.41 14.01 -7.36
C THR A 218 -6.01 13.23 -8.62
N LEU A 219 -6.37 11.95 -8.71
CA LEU A 219 -5.97 11.02 -9.75
C LEU A 219 -4.44 10.91 -9.89
N SER A 220 -3.73 11.11 -8.78
CA SER A 220 -2.28 10.98 -8.68
C SER A 220 -1.89 9.64 -8.07
N VAL A 221 -0.82 9.04 -8.56
CA VAL A 221 -0.26 7.80 -8.01
C VAL A 221 0.38 8.12 -6.66
N ILE A 222 -0.15 7.56 -5.59
CA ILE A 222 0.31 7.76 -4.21
C ILE A 222 1.26 6.65 -3.73
N GLY A 223 1.35 5.53 -4.47
CA GLY A 223 2.28 4.45 -4.23
C GLY A 223 2.25 3.47 -5.39
N ALA A 224 3.38 2.83 -5.68
CA ALA A 224 3.50 1.83 -6.74
C ALA A 224 4.70 0.90 -6.48
N THR A 225 4.66 -0.31 -7.07
CA THR A 225 5.84 -1.20 -7.13
C THR A 225 6.92 -0.63 -8.03
N ASN A 226 6.53 0.10 -9.08
CA ASN A 226 7.43 0.90 -9.91
C ASN A 226 7.48 2.35 -9.39
N ALA A 227 8.57 2.71 -8.73
CA ALA A 227 8.77 4.02 -8.10
C ALA A 227 8.63 5.19 -9.08
N ASP A 228 8.94 5.00 -10.37
CA ASP A 228 8.85 6.04 -11.39
C ASP A 228 7.40 6.50 -11.66
N MET A 229 6.41 5.74 -11.24
CA MET A 229 5.01 6.10 -11.36
C MET A 229 4.53 7.05 -10.25
N VAL A 230 5.17 7.01 -9.07
CA VAL A 230 4.73 7.74 -7.88
C VAL A 230 4.78 9.26 -8.11
N GLY A 231 3.72 9.95 -7.71
CA GLY A 231 3.56 11.41 -7.88
C GLY A 231 3.11 11.85 -9.29
N LYS A 232 3.05 10.94 -10.26
CA LYS A 232 2.48 11.24 -11.58
C LYS A 232 0.96 11.09 -11.56
N THR A 233 0.25 11.92 -12.34
CA THR A 233 -1.17 11.71 -12.58
C THR A 233 -1.38 10.58 -13.58
N VAL A 234 -2.52 9.88 -13.50
CA VAL A 234 -2.87 8.80 -14.45
C VAL A 234 -2.84 9.30 -15.92
N ALA A 235 -3.26 10.54 -16.16
CA ALA A 235 -3.20 11.15 -17.48
C ALA A 235 -1.77 11.30 -18.01
N LYS A 236 -0.79 11.66 -17.16
CA LYS A 236 0.63 11.72 -17.55
C LYS A 236 1.21 10.34 -17.85
N LEU A 237 0.69 9.30 -17.22
CA LEU A 237 1.05 7.92 -17.50
C LEU A 237 0.38 7.36 -18.77
N GLY A 238 -0.54 8.10 -19.40
CA GLY A 238 -1.30 7.60 -20.56
C GLY A 238 -2.46 6.68 -20.17
N ILE A 239 -2.88 6.70 -18.92
CA ILE A 239 -4.02 5.93 -18.41
C ILE A 239 -5.26 6.81 -18.46
N SER A 240 -6.33 6.33 -19.13
CA SER A 240 -7.62 7.03 -19.17
C SER A 240 -8.31 6.95 -17.80
N ALA A 241 -8.65 8.11 -17.23
CA ALA A 241 -9.41 8.17 -15.98
C ALA A 241 -10.80 7.53 -16.11
N GLU A 242 -11.47 7.70 -17.27
CA GLU A 242 -12.76 7.08 -17.56
C GLU A 242 -12.65 5.55 -17.60
N SER A 243 -11.62 5.03 -18.28
CA SER A 243 -11.38 3.57 -18.35
C SER A 243 -11.00 3.00 -16.98
N MET A 244 -10.23 3.74 -16.18
CA MET A 244 -9.85 3.35 -14.82
C MET A 244 -11.08 3.25 -13.88
N GLN A 245 -12.06 4.14 -14.06
CA GLN A 245 -13.29 4.16 -13.26
C GLN A 245 -14.29 3.07 -13.66
N ASN A 246 -14.10 2.43 -14.81
CA ASN A 246 -14.89 1.28 -15.23
C ASN A 246 -14.29 -0.01 -14.68
N GLU A 247 -14.74 -0.41 -13.48
CA GLU A 247 -14.19 -1.52 -12.71
C GLU A 247 -14.57 -2.91 -13.25
N GLU A 248 -15.43 -2.99 -14.28
CA GLU A 248 -15.96 -4.27 -14.77
C GLU A 248 -14.95 -5.06 -15.61
N HIS A 249 -14.09 -4.35 -16.35
CA HIS A 249 -13.15 -4.97 -17.29
C HIS A 249 -11.81 -4.25 -17.33
N GLY A 250 -10.75 -5.03 -17.63
CA GLY A 250 -9.45 -4.46 -17.93
C GLY A 250 -9.45 -3.71 -19.26
N PHE A 251 -8.50 -2.81 -19.43
CA PHE A 251 -8.34 -2.00 -20.64
C PHE A 251 -6.86 -1.87 -21.04
N HIS A 252 -6.63 -1.48 -22.28
CA HIS A 252 -5.29 -1.26 -22.80
C HIS A 252 -4.85 0.19 -22.59
N ALA A 253 -3.60 0.37 -22.14
CA ALA A 253 -2.98 1.68 -21.98
C ALA A 253 -1.58 1.68 -22.63
N ASN A 254 -1.14 2.86 -23.09
CA ASN A 254 0.23 3.07 -23.53
C ASN A 254 0.95 3.93 -22.50
N ILE A 255 1.80 3.29 -21.70
CA ILE A 255 2.56 3.94 -20.65
C ILE A 255 4.00 4.10 -21.14
N GLU A 256 4.44 5.35 -21.36
CA GLU A 256 5.80 5.68 -21.82
C GLU A 256 6.25 4.91 -23.08
N GLY A 257 5.34 4.66 -24.01
CA GLY A 257 5.61 3.99 -25.28
C GLY A 257 5.50 2.47 -25.26
N LYS A 258 5.21 1.86 -24.12
CA LYS A 258 4.91 0.43 -23.98
C LYS A 258 3.43 0.19 -23.78
N TYR A 259 2.92 -0.91 -24.31
CA TYR A 259 1.51 -1.30 -24.15
C TYR A 259 1.34 -2.21 -22.95
N TYR A 260 0.31 -1.91 -22.15
CA TYR A 260 -0.07 -2.63 -20.94
C TYR A 260 -1.56 -2.98 -20.97
N TYR A 261 -1.91 -4.03 -20.27
CA TYR A 261 -3.28 -4.33 -19.86
C TYR A 261 -3.45 -3.92 -18.41
N CYS A 262 -4.42 -3.04 -18.15
CA CYS A 262 -4.62 -2.42 -16.85
C CYS A 262 -5.99 -2.81 -16.29
N ILE A 263 -6.04 -3.15 -15.02
CA ILE A 263 -7.26 -3.44 -14.28
C ILE A 263 -7.23 -2.60 -13.02
N PHE A 264 -8.32 -1.88 -12.73
CA PHE A 264 -8.42 -1.06 -11.54
C PHE A 264 -9.66 -1.44 -10.74
N LYS A 265 -9.53 -1.34 -9.41
CA LYS A 265 -10.64 -1.48 -8.48
C LYS A 265 -10.58 -0.36 -7.45
N LYS A 266 -11.72 0.26 -7.17
CA LYS A 266 -11.83 1.24 -6.10
C LYS A 266 -11.89 0.53 -4.76
N ILE A 267 -10.96 0.89 -3.87
CA ILE A 267 -10.89 0.45 -2.47
C ILE A 267 -10.84 1.71 -1.64
N GLU A 268 -11.92 2.00 -0.90
CA GLU A 268 -12.10 3.20 -0.10
C GLU A 268 -11.93 4.50 -0.90
N THR A 269 -10.90 5.30 -0.59
CA THR A 269 -10.58 6.59 -1.22
C THR A 269 -9.55 6.49 -2.34
N ARG A 270 -9.20 5.27 -2.78
CA ARG A 270 -8.14 5.05 -3.75
C ARG A 270 -8.51 3.99 -4.79
N TYR A 271 -7.97 4.10 -5.99
CA TYR A 271 -8.02 3.04 -7.00
C TYR A 271 -6.75 2.21 -6.92
N MET A 272 -6.90 0.90 -6.71
CA MET A 272 -5.80 -0.05 -6.77
C MET A 272 -5.68 -0.58 -8.20
N GLY A 273 -4.51 -0.41 -8.81
CA GLY A 273 -4.22 -0.79 -10.18
C GLY A 273 -3.35 -2.04 -10.27
N PHE A 274 -3.72 -2.93 -11.17
CA PHE A 274 -2.98 -4.09 -11.62
C PHE A 274 -2.57 -3.83 -13.08
N ILE A 275 -1.28 -3.73 -13.34
CA ILE A 275 -0.73 -3.29 -14.63
C ILE A 275 0.24 -4.36 -15.15
N ILE A 276 -0.15 -5.05 -16.22
CA ILE A 276 0.64 -6.12 -16.80
C ILE A 276 1.12 -5.72 -18.22
N PRO A 277 2.43 -5.84 -18.53
CA PRO A 277 2.93 -5.65 -19.88
C PRO A 277 2.31 -6.64 -20.88
N MET A 278 2.01 -6.19 -22.09
CA MET A 278 1.37 -7.02 -23.11
C MET A 278 2.21 -8.23 -23.52
N ASP A 279 3.52 -8.10 -23.51
CA ASP A 279 4.45 -9.20 -23.79
C ASP A 279 4.38 -10.30 -22.69
N VAL A 280 4.19 -9.93 -21.44
CA VAL A 280 3.98 -10.85 -20.31
C VAL A 280 2.57 -11.46 -20.38
N LEU A 281 1.54 -10.67 -20.68
CA LEU A 281 0.16 -11.14 -20.80
C LEU A 281 0.03 -12.24 -21.85
N TYR A 282 0.72 -12.07 -23.00
CA TYR A 282 0.64 -12.99 -24.13
C TYR A 282 1.85 -13.91 -24.30
N GLU A 283 2.71 -14.02 -23.27
CA GLU A 283 3.91 -14.89 -23.31
C GLU A 283 3.59 -16.34 -23.67
N ARG A 284 2.42 -16.82 -23.29
CA ARG A 284 1.96 -18.19 -23.57
C ARG A 284 1.34 -18.38 -24.95
N ILE A 285 1.02 -17.28 -25.66
CA ILE A 285 0.49 -17.36 -27.00
C ILE A 285 1.69 -17.52 -27.94
N PRO A 286 1.78 -18.59 -28.75
CA PRO A 286 2.87 -18.76 -29.69
C PRO A 286 2.83 -17.65 -30.72
N LEU A 287 3.62 -16.58 -30.53
CA LEU A 287 3.72 -15.42 -31.42
C LEU A 287 4.12 -15.81 -32.86
N ASP A 288 4.71 -16.99 -33.04
CA ASP A 288 4.99 -17.60 -34.33
C ASP A 288 3.72 -17.81 -35.19
N LEU A 289 2.55 -17.88 -34.57
CA LEU A 289 1.25 -17.95 -35.26
C LEU A 289 0.80 -16.61 -35.84
N LEU A 290 1.31 -15.50 -35.32
CA LEU A 290 0.93 -14.13 -35.72
C LEU A 290 1.94 -13.50 -36.72
N ASN A 291 3.09 -14.15 -36.97
CA ASN A 291 4.12 -13.64 -37.86
C ASN A 291 3.97 -14.26 -39.27
N PRO A 292 3.53 -13.51 -40.28
CA PRO A 292 3.38 -14.02 -41.66
C PRO A 292 4.69 -14.54 -42.28
N GLY A 293 5.85 -14.12 -41.76
CA GLY A 293 7.18 -14.59 -42.17
C GLY A 293 7.55 -15.98 -41.66
N ALA A 294 6.96 -16.42 -40.55
CA ALA A 294 7.21 -17.75 -39.95
C ALA A 294 6.50 -18.89 -40.72
N MET A 295 5.51 -18.56 -41.56
CA MET A 295 4.80 -19.55 -42.40
C MET A 295 5.67 -20.22 -43.47
N SER A 296 6.82 -19.67 -43.80
CA SER A 296 7.76 -20.33 -44.75
C SER A 296 8.58 -21.48 -44.09
N GLY A 297 8.53 -21.58 -42.76
CA GLY A 297 9.25 -22.59 -41.99
C GLY A 297 8.37 -23.55 -41.18
N PHE A 298 7.07 -23.63 -41.46
CA PHE A 298 6.18 -24.62 -40.82
C PHE A 298 6.64 -26.04 -41.21
N ASN A 299 7.66 -26.45 -40.52
CA ASN A 299 8.26 -27.77 -40.63
C ASN A 299 7.24 -28.79 -40.12
N LEU A 300 6.90 -29.75 -40.95
CA LEU A 300 6.01 -30.89 -40.75
C LEU A 300 6.18 -31.68 -39.43
N ARG A 301 7.09 -31.28 -38.54
CA ARG A 301 7.35 -31.95 -37.27
C ARG A 301 6.18 -31.89 -36.27
N TYR A 302 5.35 -30.87 -36.29
CA TYR A 302 4.15 -30.82 -35.45
C TYR A 302 3.01 -31.69 -35.99
N VAL A 303 2.87 -31.80 -37.29
CA VAL A 303 1.88 -32.68 -37.91
C VAL A 303 2.25 -34.17 -37.72
N ASP A 304 3.53 -34.48 -37.70
CA ASP A 304 4.02 -35.84 -37.46
C ASP A 304 3.90 -36.25 -35.98
N GLY A 305 4.04 -35.34 -35.03
CA GLY A 305 3.77 -35.54 -33.60
C GLY A 305 2.30 -35.88 -33.34
N PHE A 306 1.39 -35.10 -33.89
CA PHE A 306 -0.07 -35.33 -33.78
C PHE A 306 -0.53 -36.62 -34.48
N ARG A 307 0.08 -36.97 -35.63
CA ARG A 307 -0.15 -38.25 -36.29
C ARG A 307 0.36 -39.47 -35.48
N ARG A 308 1.39 -39.30 -34.70
CA ARG A 308 1.95 -40.35 -33.83
C ARG A 308 1.03 -40.60 -32.62
N GLU A 309 0.56 -39.55 -31.97
CA GLU A 309 -0.40 -39.64 -30.87
C GLU A 309 -1.75 -40.24 -31.31
N LEU A 310 -2.29 -39.81 -32.47
CA LEU A 310 -3.50 -40.39 -33.03
C LEU A 310 -3.34 -41.89 -33.39
N ARG A 311 -2.18 -42.35 -33.85
CA ARG A 311 -1.92 -43.78 -34.11
C ARG A 311 -1.75 -44.60 -32.83
N GLU A 312 -1.26 -43.98 -31.75
CA GLU A 312 -1.14 -44.67 -30.48
C GLU A 312 -2.49 -44.77 -29.75
N SER A 313 -3.36 -43.74 -29.83
CA SER A 313 -4.70 -43.76 -29.24
C SER A 313 -5.65 -44.79 -29.93
N VAL A 314 -5.46 -45.06 -31.23
CA VAL A 314 -6.26 -46.07 -31.98
C VAL A 314 -5.76 -47.49 -31.78
N ARG A 315 -4.59 -47.69 -31.17
CA ARG A 315 -4.04 -49.02 -30.86
C ARG A 315 -4.45 -49.57 -29.50
N TYR A 316 -5.07 -48.78 -28.67
CA TYR A 316 -5.53 -49.15 -27.29
C TYR A 316 -7.05 -49.01 -27.12
N SER A 317 -7.81 -48.86 -28.17
CA SER A 317 -9.25 -49.10 -28.27
C SER A 317 -9.50 -50.34 -29.12
#